data_b25de3e38373b0660675879eee8d234c
#
_entry.id   b25de3e38373b0660675879eee8d234c
#
_cell.length_a   1.000
_cell.length_b   1.000
_cell.length_c   1.000
_cell.angle_alpha   90.00
_cell.angle_beta   90.00
_cell.angle_gamma   90.00
#
_symmetry.space_group_name_H-M   'P 1'
#
loop_
_entity.id
_entity.type
_entity.pdbx_description
1 polymer ?
#
loop_
_entity_poly.entity_id
_entity_poly.type
_entity_poly.pdbx_seq_one_letter_code
_entity_poly.pdbx_strand_id
1 'polypeptide(L)'
;MRYSTLLTLLICALLYSACGDEIPAVGTIDSKITEQEAKAQNYNNLMTPGFGIQVAIRDDVSGDTSDLLDLLDDRAAEFLECQFMSFEIGSQPFQIKNGETVSPLSELRAFVVPFNFECDAVDTDVCAGIFFPDSDLIIISKESLGRCGEFPLWKHELGHRYGMALDHRNQGEFEPCIDPPGCLFDELPGG
;
A
#
# COMPACT_ATOMS: atom_id res chain seq x y z
N MET A 1 54.99 -19.09 23.93
CA MET A 1 54.15 -18.80 22.76
C MET A 1 52.73 -19.40 22.92
N ARG A 2 51.92 -18.95 23.88
CA ARG A 2 50.52 -19.44 24.08
C ARG A 2 49.50 -18.38 24.46
N TYR A 3 49.81 -17.09 24.25
CA TYR A 3 48.89 -15.97 24.57
C TYR A 3 48.25 -15.29 23.35
N SER A 4 48.68 -15.68 22.13
CA SER A 4 48.20 -15.03 20.89
C SER A 4 46.82 -15.54 20.43
N THR A 5 46.46 -16.78 20.76
CA THR A 5 45.21 -17.42 20.33
C THR A 5 44.00 -17.05 21.19
N LEU A 6 44.22 -16.68 22.44
CA LEU A 6 43.12 -16.27 23.34
C LEU A 6 42.60 -14.84 23.04
N LEU A 7 43.49 -13.96 22.59
CA LEU A 7 43.10 -12.56 22.25
C LEU A 7 42.27 -12.48 20.99
N THR A 8 42.56 -13.35 20.01
CA THR A 8 41.80 -13.38 18.74
C THR A 8 40.36 -13.90 18.92
N LEU A 9 40.15 -14.85 19.81
CA LEU A 9 38.81 -15.36 20.12
C LEU A 9 37.96 -14.37 20.91
N LEU A 10 38.58 -13.52 21.74
CA LEU A 10 37.86 -12.51 22.50
C LEU A 10 37.38 -11.35 21.62
N ILE A 11 38.16 -10.98 20.58
CA ILE A 11 37.78 -9.92 19.62
C ILE A 11 36.66 -10.38 18.68
N CYS A 12 36.65 -11.65 18.26
CA CYS A 12 35.53 -12.20 17.49
C CYS A 12 34.21 -12.26 18.27
N ALA A 13 34.28 -12.54 19.59
CA ALA A 13 33.07 -12.56 20.43
C ALA A 13 32.46 -11.17 20.65
N LEU A 14 33.27 -10.09 20.60
CA LEU A 14 32.76 -8.71 20.75
C LEU A 14 32.18 -8.12 19.45
N LEU A 15 32.52 -8.72 18.31
CA LEU A 15 31.95 -8.26 17.01
C LEU A 15 30.63 -8.94 16.67
N TYR A 16 30.27 -10.04 17.33
CA TYR A 16 28.96 -10.70 17.15
C TYR A 16 27.83 -10.08 17.98
N SER A 17 28.12 -9.15 18.89
CA SER A 17 27.09 -8.47 19.70
C SER A 17 26.55 -7.19 19.06
N ALA A 18 26.94 -6.86 17.83
CA ALA A 18 26.50 -5.63 17.14
C ALA A 18 25.49 -5.87 16.01
N CYS A 19 25.10 -7.10 15.75
CA CYS A 19 23.89 -7.44 14.99
C CYS A 19 22.79 -7.79 16.00
N GLY A 20 22.37 -6.80 16.77
CA GLY A 20 21.05 -6.83 17.35
C GLY A 20 20.08 -6.75 16.18
N ASP A 21 19.45 -7.85 15.83
CA ASP A 21 18.17 -7.84 15.15
C ASP A 21 17.22 -7.11 16.11
N GLU A 22 17.21 -5.78 16.06
CA GLU A 22 16.05 -5.03 16.51
C GLU A 22 14.93 -5.51 15.58
N ILE A 23 14.13 -6.46 16.08
CA ILE A 23 12.80 -6.73 15.57
C ILE A 23 12.17 -5.34 15.49
N PRO A 24 11.86 -4.82 14.28
CA PRO A 24 11.25 -3.50 14.17
C PRO A 24 10.05 -3.54 15.09
N ALA A 25 9.98 -2.58 16.01
CA ALA A 25 8.87 -2.47 16.96
C ALA A 25 7.60 -2.65 16.14
N VAL A 26 6.75 -3.59 16.53
CA VAL A 26 5.45 -3.82 15.88
C VAL A 26 4.85 -2.44 15.72
N GLY A 27 4.65 -1.99 14.45
CA GLY A 27 4.19 -0.65 14.17
C GLY A 27 2.92 -0.39 14.96
N THR A 28 2.68 0.84 15.33
CA THR A 28 1.43 1.22 16.01
C THR A 28 0.26 0.74 15.14
N ILE A 29 -0.61 -0.10 15.71
CA ILE A 29 -1.86 -0.50 15.05
C ILE A 29 -2.92 0.48 15.50
N ASP A 30 -3.57 1.13 14.55
CA ASP A 30 -4.67 2.02 14.81
C ASP A 30 -5.93 1.25 15.21
N SER A 31 -6.84 1.94 15.88
CA SER A 31 -8.18 1.40 16.14
C SER A 31 -8.88 1.09 14.82
N LYS A 32 -9.89 0.23 14.88
CA LYS A 32 -10.70 -0.15 13.73
C LYS A 32 -11.23 1.07 12.98
N ILE A 33 -10.97 1.09 11.68
CA ILE A 33 -11.48 2.10 10.76
C ILE A 33 -12.56 1.45 9.90
N THR A 34 -13.75 2.02 9.94
CA THR A 34 -14.90 1.49 9.20
C THR A 34 -15.08 2.21 7.86
N GLU A 35 -15.71 1.54 6.91
CA GLU A 35 -16.13 2.16 5.65
C GLU A 35 -16.99 3.41 5.88
N GLN A 36 -17.85 3.40 6.91
CA GLN A 36 -18.72 4.54 7.24
C GLN A 36 -17.91 5.77 7.70
N GLU A 37 -16.89 5.57 8.53
CA GLU A 37 -15.99 6.64 8.96
C GLU A 37 -15.21 7.22 7.81
N ALA A 38 -14.69 6.37 6.92
CA ALA A 38 -13.99 6.79 5.73
C ALA A 38 -14.93 7.57 4.78
N LYS A 39 -16.16 7.11 4.56
CA LYS A 39 -17.18 7.83 3.76
C LYS A 39 -17.53 9.22 4.30
N ALA A 40 -17.43 9.41 5.62
CA ALA A 40 -17.74 10.68 6.29
C ALA A 40 -16.63 11.73 6.14
N GLN A 41 -15.47 11.38 5.59
CA GLN A 41 -14.36 12.30 5.40
C GLN A 41 -14.67 13.35 4.30
N ASN A 42 -13.95 14.48 4.36
CA ASN A 42 -14.09 15.53 3.37
C ASN A 42 -13.12 15.32 2.19
N TYR A 43 -13.64 14.87 1.07
CA TYR A 43 -12.88 14.62 -0.16
C TYR A 43 -12.86 15.80 -1.14
N ASN A 44 -13.44 16.95 -0.78
CA ASN A 44 -13.57 18.08 -1.71
C ASN A 44 -12.31 18.95 -1.80
N ASN A 45 -11.37 18.78 -0.88
CA ASN A 45 -10.25 19.71 -0.73
C ASN A 45 -8.95 19.24 -1.39
N LEU A 46 -8.79 17.93 -1.57
CA LEU A 46 -7.57 17.35 -2.11
C LEU A 46 -7.91 16.39 -3.25
N MET A 47 -7.22 16.58 -4.37
CA MET A 47 -7.29 15.67 -5.51
C MET A 47 -5.89 15.47 -6.07
N THR A 48 -5.63 14.28 -6.60
CA THR A 48 -4.38 14.04 -7.33
C THR A 48 -4.35 14.83 -8.63
N PRO A 49 -3.19 15.35 -9.07
CA PRO A 49 -3.11 16.31 -10.18
C PRO A 49 -3.42 15.70 -11.56
N GLY A 50 -3.10 14.41 -11.77
CA GLY A 50 -3.26 13.74 -13.05
C GLY A 50 -4.64 13.10 -13.23
N PHE A 51 -5.00 12.18 -12.32
CA PHE A 51 -6.24 11.41 -12.42
C PHE A 51 -7.43 12.06 -11.72
N GLY A 52 -7.20 13.04 -10.83
CA GLY A 52 -8.25 13.66 -10.05
C GLY A 52 -8.84 12.76 -8.97
N ILE A 53 -8.06 11.76 -8.49
CA ILE A 53 -8.47 10.90 -7.38
C ILE A 53 -8.76 11.78 -6.17
N GLN A 54 -9.94 11.61 -5.57
CA GLN A 54 -10.35 12.38 -4.42
C GLN A 54 -9.69 11.83 -3.15
N VAL A 55 -8.90 12.65 -2.46
CA VAL A 55 -8.10 12.21 -1.31
C VAL A 55 -8.56 12.91 -0.04
N ALA A 56 -8.73 12.14 1.03
CA ALA A 56 -8.83 12.66 2.38
C ALA A 56 -7.64 12.12 3.18
N ILE A 57 -6.98 13.00 3.92
CA ILE A 57 -5.82 12.66 4.75
C ILE A 57 -6.19 12.97 6.19
N ARG A 58 -5.99 12.02 7.07
CA ARG A 58 -6.23 12.22 8.51
C ARG A 58 -5.20 13.21 9.07
N ASP A 59 -5.62 14.08 9.99
CA ASP A 59 -4.81 15.21 10.49
C ASP A 59 -3.47 14.80 11.14
N ASP A 60 -3.34 13.55 11.60
CA ASP A 60 -2.13 13.01 12.22
C ASP A 60 -1.17 12.33 11.24
N VAL A 61 -1.49 12.30 9.94
CA VAL A 61 -0.58 11.82 8.89
C VAL A 61 0.52 12.86 8.68
N SER A 62 1.77 12.45 8.85
CA SER A 62 2.95 13.30 8.65
C SER A 62 3.45 13.25 7.20
N GLY A 63 4.16 14.31 6.78
CA GLY A 63 4.84 14.40 5.49
C GLY A 63 4.24 15.44 4.55
N ASP A 64 4.84 15.58 3.36
CA ASP A 64 4.35 16.50 2.35
C ASP A 64 3.15 15.91 1.61
N THR A 65 2.06 16.67 1.61
CA THR A 65 0.81 16.25 0.95
C THR A 65 0.95 16.26 -0.58
N SER A 66 1.68 17.24 -1.13
CA SER A 66 1.86 17.33 -2.59
C SER A 66 2.62 16.13 -3.13
N ASP A 67 3.73 15.78 -2.47
CA ASP A 67 4.53 14.61 -2.86
C ASP A 67 3.71 13.31 -2.79
N LEU A 68 2.84 13.20 -1.78
CA LEU A 68 1.94 12.05 -1.67
C LEU A 68 0.93 11.97 -2.82
N LEU A 69 0.31 13.09 -3.19
CA LEU A 69 -0.67 13.13 -4.27
C LEU A 69 -0.02 12.80 -5.62
N ASP A 70 1.16 13.34 -5.90
CA ASP A 70 1.92 13.05 -7.10
C ASP A 70 2.30 11.57 -7.18
N LEU A 71 2.76 10.99 -6.06
CA LEU A 71 3.10 9.56 -5.99
C LEU A 71 1.89 8.65 -6.20
N LEU A 72 0.73 8.98 -5.67
CA LEU A 72 -0.48 8.19 -5.92
C LEU A 72 -0.85 8.17 -7.41
N ASP A 73 -0.73 9.31 -8.10
CA ASP A 73 -0.94 9.37 -9.55
C ASP A 73 0.09 8.58 -10.34
N ASP A 74 1.38 8.80 -10.07
CA ASP A 74 2.47 8.13 -10.79
C ASP A 74 2.34 6.62 -10.68
N ARG A 75 2.06 6.09 -9.47
CA ARG A 75 1.92 4.65 -9.26
C ARG A 75 0.62 4.08 -9.82
N ALA A 76 -0.44 4.87 -9.87
CA ALA A 76 -1.66 4.49 -10.58
C ALA A 76 -1.40 4.39 -12.09
N ALA A 77 -0.68 5.35 -12.67
CA ALA A 77 -0.30 5.32 -14.08
C ALA A 77 0.55 4.08 -14.42
N GLU A 78 1.58 3.80 -13.64
CA GLU A 78 2.44 2.61 -13.80
C GLU A 78 1.64 1.31 -13.74
N PHE A 79 0.76 1.17 -12.76
CA PHE A 79 -0.09 -0.01 -12.62
C PHE A 79 -1.00 -0.19 -13.84
N LEU A 80 -1.68 0.88 -14.27
CA LEU A 80 -2.60 0.84 -15.40
C LEU A 80 -1.88 0.58 -16.73
N GLU A 81 -0.71 1.19 -16.96
CA GLU A 81 0.10 0.93 -18.14
C GLU A 81 0.57 -0.53 -18.20
N CYS A 82 1.03 -1.07 -17.07
CA CYS A 82 1.44 -2.47 -16.96
C CYS A 82 0.26 -3.42 -17.22
N GLN A 83 -0.86 -3.21 -16.54
CA GLN A 83 -1.99 -4.14 -16.56
C GLN A 83 -2.78 -4.10 -17.87
N PHE A 84 -2.86 -2.94 -18.53
CA PHE A 84 -3.73 -2.74 -19.70
C PHE A 84 -3.01 -2.38 -21.00
N MET A 85 -1.68 -2.31 -21.00
CA MET A 85 -0.78 -2.10 -22.16
C MET A 85 -1.02 -0.80 -22.97
N SER A 86 -2.07 -0.05 -22.72
CA SER A 86 -2.31 1.26 -23.31
C SER A 86 -3.30 2.04 -22.45
N PHE A 87 -2.86 3.15 -21.91
CA PHE A 87 -3.68 3.97 -21.05
C PHE A 87 -3.53 5.46 -21.42
N GLU A 88 -4.64 6.17 -21.55
CA GLU A 88 -4.68 7.63 -21.72
C GLU A 88 -5.17 8.28 -20.42
N ILE A 89 -4.37 9.16 -19.84
CA ILE A 89 -4.74 9.94 -18.65
C ILE A 89 -6.05 10.70 -18.93
N GLY A 90 -7.04 10.55 -18.03
CA GLY A 90 -8.36 11.15 -18.17
C GLY A 90 -9.29 10.43 -19.14
N SER A 91 -8.93 9.25 -19.61
CA SER A 91 -9.77 8.47 -20.50
C SER A 91 -11.06 7.97 -19.84
N GLN A 92 -12.04 7.67 -20.65
CA GLN A 92 -13.38 7.19 -20.32
C GLN A 92 -13.36 5.88 -19.49
N PRO A 93 -14.50 5.48 -18.92
CA PRO A 93 -14.61 4.25 -18.16
C PRO A 93 -13.95 3.05 -18.84
N PHE A 94 -13.18 2.30 -18.08
CA PHE A 94 -12.48 1.11 -18.53
C PHE A 94 -13.40 -0.10 -18.61
N GLN A 95 -13.24 -0.95 -19.63
CA GLN A 95 -13.79 -2.31 -19.59
C GLN A 95 -12.72 -3.27 -19.09
N ILE A 96 -12.97 -3.89 -17.96
CA ILE A 96 -12.12 -4.96 -17.45
C ILE A 96 -12.43 -6.30 -18.15
N LYS A 97 -11.57 -7.29 -17.93
CA LYS A 97 -11.58 -8.61 -18.61
C LYS A 97 -12.95 -9.31 -18.64
N ASN A 98 -13.82 -9.03 -17.68
CA ASN A 98 -15.16 -9.63 -17.58
C ASN A 98 -16.27 -8.80 -18.27
N GLY A 99 -15.92 -7.72 -18.96
CA GLY A 99 -16.89 -6.82 -19.58
C GLY A 99 -17.58 -5.84 -18.61
N GLU A 100 -17.15 -5.83 -17.35
CA GLU A 100 -17.57 -4.83 -16.38
C GLU A 100 -16.92 -3.48 -16.69
N THR A 101 -17.64 -2.42 -16.44
CA THR A 101 -17.15 -1.05 -16.64
C THR A 101 -16.71 -0.49 -15.30
N VAL A 102 -15.46 -0.08 -15.21
CA VAL A 102 -14.92 0.64 -14.04
C VAL A 102 -15.04 2.14 -14.30
N SER A 103 -15.53 2.88 -13.33
CA SER A 103 -15.64 4.34 -13.39
C SER A 103 -14.26 5.01 -13.53
N PRO A 104 -14.19 6.27 -14.00
CA PRO A 104 -12.94 7.01 -14.04
C PRO A 104 -12.29 7.10 -12.65
N LEU A 105 -10.94 7.20 -12.60
CA LEU A 105 -10.23 7.37 -11.34
C LEU A 105 -10.62 8.65 -10.58
N SER A 106 -11.16 9.66 -11.26
CA SER A 106 -11.68 10.86 -10.61
C SER A 106 -12.89 10.62 -9.70
N GLU A 107 -13.53 9.45 -9.79
CA GLU A 107 -14.61 9.03 -8.89
C GLU A 107 -14.09 8.22 -7.69
N LEU A 108 -12.85 7.67 -7.79
CA LEU A 108 -12.21 6.95 -6.71
C LEU A 108 -11.93 7.89 -5.53
N ARG A 109 -12.19 7.40 -4.34
CA ARG A 109 -11.84 8.06 -3.08
C ARG A 109 -10.75 7.29 -2.36
N ALA A 110 -9.74 8.01 -1.85
CA ALA A 110 -8.67 7.44 -1.05
C ALA A 110 -8.63 8.13 0.33
N PHE A 111 -8.75 7.35 1.40
CA PHE A 111 -8.58 7.84 2.76
C PHE A 111 -7.23 7.37 3.31
N VAL A 112 -6.33 8.31 3.54
CA VAL A 112 -4.98 8.04 4.04
C VAL A 112 -4.94 8.19 5.55
N VAL A 113 -4.49 7.14 6.23
CA VAL A 113 -4.30 7.09 7.69
C VAL A 113 -2.83 6.87 8.02
N PRO A 114 -2.32 7.23 9.22
CA PRO A 114 -0.88 7.15 9.50
C PRO A 114 -0.34 5.72 9.58
N PHE A 115 -1.08 4.82 10.22
CA PHE A 115 -0.64 3.47 10.59
C PHE A 115 -1.55 2.39 10.01
N ASN A 116 -1.10 1.14 10.09
CA ASN A 116 -1.96 -0.01 9.88
C ASN A 116 -3.10 0.02 10.90
N PHE A 117 -4.24 -0.54 10.57
CA PHE A 117 -5.48 -0.39 11.35
C PHE A 117 -6.23 -1.71 11.48
N GLU A 118 -7.03 -1.86 12.54
CA GLU A 118 -7.95 -2.97 12.67
C GLU A 118 -9.03 -2.90 11.59
N CYS A 119 -9.35 -4.04 10.98
CA CYS A 119 -10.32 -4.15 9.88
C CYS A 119 -11.10 -5.47 9.95
N ASP A 120 -12.17 -5.58 9.15
CA ASP A 120 -12.94 -6.82 8.98
C ASP A 120 -12.63 -7.45 7.60
N ALA A 121 -11.37 -7.61 7.26
CA ALA A 121 -11.00 -8.30 6.03
C ALA A 121 -11.17 -9.82 6.16
N VAL A 122 -11.21 -10.53 5.03
CA VAL A 122 -11.50 -11.98 4.98
C VAL A 122 -10.42 -12.79 5.69
N ASP A 123 -9.16 -12.38 5.58
CA ASP A 123 -8.01 -13.19 5.99
C ASP A 123 -7.18 -12.57 7.14
N THR A 124 -7.53 -11.37 7.61
CA THR A 124 -6.77 -10.66 8.64
C THR A 124 -7.62 -9.69 9.43
N ASP A 125 -7.25 -9.50 10.71
CA ASP A 125 -7.84 -8.48 11.58
C ASP A 125 -7.07 -7.15 11.51
N VAL A 126 -5.93 -7.09 10.79
CA VAL A 126 -5.10 -5.90 10.63
C VAL A 126 -4.84 -5.65 9.15
N CYS A 127 -5.24 -4.48 8.69
CA CYS A 127 -5.08 -4.02 7.32
C CYS A 127 -4.00 -2.93 7.21
N ALA A 128 -3.24 -2.98 6.14
CA ALA A 128 -2.44 -1.87 5.65
C ALA A 128 -3.19 -1.08 4.58
N GLY A 129 -4.06 -1.75 3.82
CA GLY A 129 -5.00 -1.20 2.85
C GLY A 129 -6.27 -2.03 2.81
N ILE A 130 -7.35 -1.46 2.30
CA ILE A 130 -8.61 -2.15 2.01
C ILE A 130 -9.42 -1.39 0.97
N PHE A 131 -9.94 -2.09 -0.03
CA PHE A 131 -10.84 -1.55 -1.03
C PHE A 131 -12.30 -1.91 -0.75
N PHE A 132 -13.19 -0.93 -0.83
CA PHE A 132 -14.65 -1.09 -0.71
C PHE A 132 -15.32 -0.88 -2.07
N PRO A 133 -15.71 -1.95 -2.78
CA PRO A 133 -16.24 -1.84 -4.14
C PRO A 133 -17.55 -1.06 -4.23
N ASP A 134 -18.45 -1.20 -3.26
CA ASP A 134 -19.76 -0.55 -3.26
C ASP A 134 -19.67 0.99 -3.16
N SER A 135 -18.55 1.51 -2.68
CA SER A 135 -18.34 2.93 -2.47
C SER A 135 -17.20 3.52 -3.28
N ASP A 136 -16.52 2.71 -4.09
CA ASP A 136 -15.31 3.09 -4.82
C ASP A 136 -14.32 3.83 -3.92
N LEU A 137 -13.97 3.20 -2.79
CA LEU A 137 -13.19 3.79 -1.70
C LEU A 137 -12.05 2.87 -1.30
N ILE A 138 -10.86 3.43 -1.20
CA ILE A 138 -9.68 2.77 -0.61
C ILE A 138 -9.35 3.46 0.71
N ILE A 139 -9.14 2.69 1.78
CA ILE A 139 -8.44 3.14 2.98
C ILE A 139 -7.01 2.61 2.92
N ILE A 140 -6.01 3.45 3.20
CA ILE A 140 -4.63 3.05 3.05
C ILE A 140 -3.73 3.66 4.14
N SER A 141 -2.84 2.84 4.69
CA SER A 141 -1.85 3.24 5.68
C SER A 141 -0.66 3.95 5.03
N LYS A 142 -0.34 5.16 5.49
CA LYS A 142 0.84 5.92 5.06
C LYS A 142 2.14 5.19 5.38
N GLU A 143 2.22 4.53 6.55
CA GLU A 143 3.38 3.75 6.97
C GLU A 143 3.72 2.63 5.97
N SER A 144 2.70 1.97 5.44
CA SER A 144 2.87 0.86 4.51
C SER A 144 2.98 1.28 3.05
N LEU A 145 2.59 2.51 2.69
CA LEU A 145 2.74 3.02 1.32
C LEU A 145 4.18 3.05 0.85
N GLY A 146 5.12 3.50 1.71
CA GLY A 146 6.51 3.71 1.34
C GLY A 146 7.39 2.45 1.32
N ARG A 147 6.86 1.28 1.65
CA ARG A 147 7.63 0.04 1.60
C ARG A 147 8.10 -0.24 0.18
N CYS A 148 9.35 -0.66 0.03
CA CYS A 148 10.03 -0.89 -1.25
C CYS A 148 10.14 0.34 -2.17
N GLY A 149 9.76 1.53 -1.75
CA GLY A 149 9.84 2.76 -2.55
C GLY A 149 8.89 2.84 -3.76
N GLU A 150 8.05 1.84 -4.00
CA GLU A 150 7.22 1.73 -5.20
C GLU A 150 5.71 1.62 -4.95
N PHE A 151 5.28 1.84 -3.72
CA PHE A 151 3.85 1.85 -3.36
C PHE A 151 3.08 0.57 -3.77
N PRO A 152 3.60 -0.65 -3.51
CA PRO A 152 2.94 -1.88 -3.93
C PRO A 152 1.55 -2.01 -3.33
N LEU A 153 1.34 -1.56 -2.09
CA LEU A 153 0.05 -1.57 -1.42
C LEU A 153 -1.01 -0.75 -2.18
N TRP A 154 -0.66 0.44 -2.67
CA TRP A 154 -1.57 1.25 -3.48
C TRP A 154 -1.95 0.55 -4.79
N LYS A 155 -0.97 -0.03 -5.48
CA LYS A 155 -1.19 -0.81 -6.70
C LYS A 155 -2.03 -2.06 -6.43
N HIS A 156 -1.87 -2.69 -5.25
CA HIS A 156 -2.68 -3.83 -4.82
C HIS A 156 -4.16 -3.46 -4.66
N GLU A 157 -4.46 -2.38 -3.95
CA GLU A 157 -5.84 -1.91 -3.78
C GLU A 157 -6.47 -1.47 -5.11
N LEU A 158 -5.69 -0.87 -6.01
CA LEU A 158 -6.11 -0.63 -7.39
C LEU A 158 -6.37 -1.95 -8.13
N GLY A 159 -5.58 -3.00 -7.89
CA GLY A 159 -5.83 -4.34 -8.42
C GLY A 159 -7.25 -4.83 -8.09
N HIS A 160 -7.69 -4.68 -6.85
CA HIS A 160 -9.06 -5.02 -6.44
C HIS A 160 -10.10 -4.21 -7.21
N ARG A 161 -9.89 -2.91 -7.36
CA ARG A 161 -10.77 -2.05 -8.14
C ARG A 161 -10.88 -2.48 -9.60
N TYR A 162 -9.80 -3.00 -10.17
CA TYR A 162 -9.71 -3.42 -11.57
C TYR A 162 -9.91 -4.92 -11.79
N GLY A 163 -10.47 -5.64 -10.81
CA GLY A 163 -10.95 -7.00 -10.99
C GLY A 163 -10.14 -8.10 -10.29
N MET A 164 -9.15 -7.73 -9.47
CA MET A 164 -8.58 -8.67 -8.52
C MET A 164 -9.64 -9.03 -7.47
N ALA A 165 -9.84 -10.32 -7.26
CA ALA A 165 -10.84 -10.78 -6.30
C ALA A 165 -10.45 -10.43 -4.86
N LEU A 166 -11.42 -10.04 -4.02
CA LEU A 166 -11.16 -9.69 -2.63
C LEU A 166 -10.59 -10.85 -1.80
N ASP A 167 -10.79 -12.09 -2.24
CA ASP A 167 -10.20 -13.31 -1.68
C ASP A 167 -8.87 -13.70 -2.37
N HIS A 168 -8.29 -12.82 -3.16
CA HIS A 168 -7.00 -12.96 -3.85
C HIS A 168 -6.86 -14.16 -4.79
N ARG A 169 -7.93 -14.91 -5.10
CA ARG A 169 -7.88 -16.14 -5.93
C ARG A 169 -7.29 -15.94 -7.33
N ASN A 170 -7.27 -14.71 -7.85
CA ASN A 170 -6.67 -14.35 -9.15
C ASN A 170 -5.53 -13.33 -9.03
N GLN A 171 -4.93 -13.18 -7.86
CA GLN A 171 -3.84 -12.24 -7.58
C GLN A 171 -2.67 -12.41 -8.56
N GLY A 172 -2.32 -13.64 -8.92
CA GLY A 172 -1.23 -13.91 -9.85
C GLY A 172 -1.37 -13.28 -11.23
N GLU A 173 -2.56 -12.83 -11.63
CA GLU A 173 -2.79 -12.06 -12.85
C GLU A 173 -2.35 -10.59 -12.72
N PHE A 174 -2.30 -10.07 -11.51
CA PHE A 174 -2.01 -8.68 -11.17
C PHE A 174 -0.61 -8.50 -10.56
N GLU A 175 -0.10 -9.53 -9.90
CA GLU A 175 1.18 -9.52 -9.17
C GLU A 175 2.35 -8.93 -9.95
N PRO A 176 2.56 -9.22 -11.26
CA PRO A 176 3.64 -8.61 -12.02
C PRO A 176 3.59 -7.07 -12.13
N CYS A 177 2.40 -6.48 -11.95
CA CYS A 177 2.19 -5.05 -12.02
C CYS A 177 2.09 -4.38 -10.63
N ILE A 178 1.90 -5.18 -9.59
CA ILE A 178 1.83 -4.72 -8.19
C ILE A 178 3.22 -4.74 -7.58
N ASP A 179 3.91 -5.88 -7.68
CA ASP A 179 5.17 -6.12 -7.00
C ASP A 179 6.37 -5.93 -7.91
N PRO A 180 7.26 -4.98 -7.60
CA PRO A 180 8.54 -4.92 -8.25
C PRO A 180 9.38 -6.17 -7.92
N PRO A 181 10.22 -6.65 -8.85
CA PRO A 181 11.09 -7.79 -8.59
C PRO A 181 11.94 -7.56 -7.33
N GLY A 182 11.75 -8.41 -6.32
CA GLY A 182 12.50 -8.37 -5.06
C GLY A 182 11.81 -7.65 -3.89
N CYS A 183 10.61 -7.11 -4.08
CA CYS A 183 9.76 -6.64 -2.98
C CYS A 183 8.76 -7.74 -2.62
N LEU A 184 9.10 -8.56 -1.66
CA LEU A 184 8.20 -9.61 -1.17
C LEU A 184 7.29 -9.04 -0.07
N PHE A 185 6.00 -9.25 -0.21
CA PHE A 185 5.01 -8.97 0.85
C PHE A 185 5.19 -9.86 2.10
N ASP A 186 6.07 -10.88 2.01
CA ASP A 186 6.32 -11.88 3.05
C ASP A 186 6.85 -11.31 4.39
N GLU A 187 7.08 -9.99 4.47
CA GLU A 187 7.55 -9.33 5.70
C GLU A 187 6.48 -8.48 6.40
N LEU A 188 5.20 -8.66 6.11
CA LEU A 188 4.15 -8.11 6.97
C LEU A 188 4.15 -8.91 8.29
N PRO A 189 4.37 -8.27 9.44
CA PRO A 189 4.24 -8.96 10.72
C PRO A 189 2.78 -9.37 10.91
N GLY A 190 2.47 -10.65 10.68
CA GLY A 190 1.13 -11.20 10.90
C GLY A 190 0.58 -12.09 9.77
N GLY A 191 1.37 -12.38 8.70
CA GLY A 191 1.01 -13.41 7.72
C GLY A 191 1.31 -14.81 8.23
#